data_e3048aff4416d0486576569122a359c2
#
_entry.id   e3048aff4416d0486576569122a359c2
#
_cell.length_a   1.000
_cell.length_b   1.000
_cell.length_c   1.000
_cell.angle_alpha   90.00
_cell.angle_beta   90.00
_cell.angle_gamma   90.00
#
_symmetry.space_group_name_H-M   'P 1'
#
loop_
_entity.id
_entity.type
_entity.pdbx_description
1 polymer ?
#
loop_
_entity_poly.entity_id
_entity_poly.type
_entity_poly.pdbx_seq_one_letter_code
_entity_poly.pdbx_strand_id
1 'polypeptide(L)'
;IYIAQRFYDDIQGKQYFNQNGDNVKKGFLRAPLDFTRISDHFNPNRKHPILHTIRAHKGTDYAAATGTPIQATGDGVITFAGIKNGCGNEILIRHANNYQTRYCHLQRFHKGIKKGKKVSQGEVIGYVGSTGLATGPHLHYEFMIGNKHTDPVKVKLPVSYTHLRAHETVSD
;
A
#
# COMPACT_ATOMS: atom_id res chain seq x y z
N ILE A 1 2.36 19.30 -15.75
CA ILE A 1 2.40 18.82 -16.35
C ILE A 1 2.31 18.71 -16.74
N TYR A 2 2.09 18.31 -16.63
CA TYR A 2 2.30 17.84 -17.48
C TYR A 2 1.61 17.54 -18.08
N ILE A 3 1.46 17.46 -18.48
CA ILE A 3 0.88 16.89 -19.12
C ILE A 3 0.66 15.93 -19.07
N ALA A 4 0.85 15.57 -18.46
CA ALA A 4 0.88 14.71 -18.50
C ALA A 4 0.18 14.40 -17.93
N GLN A 5 -0.08 14.51 -17.52
CA GLN A 5 -0.40 14.13 -17.29
C GLN A 5 -1.21 13.75 -17.35
N ARG A 6 -1.83 13.38 -17.68
CA ARG A 6 -2.37 12.75 -17.94
C ARG A 6 -2.87 12.50 -18.92
N PHE A 7 -2.65 11.96 -19.16
CA PHE A 7 -3.07 11.40 -20.14
C PHE A 7 -3.02 10.09 -20.28
N TYR A 8 -3.10 9.82 -19.94
CA TYR A 8 -3.06 8.84 -19.89
C TYR A 8 -3.33 8.28 -18.96
N ASP A 9 -3.41 8.27 -18.02
CA ASP A 9 -3.35 7.89 -17.25
C ASP A 9 -3.90 7.30 -16.94
N ASP A 10 -4.21 6.48 -16.83
CA ASP A 10 -4.42 5.86 -16.44
C ASP A 10 -4.46 5.22 -16.57
N ILE A 11 -4.50 4.56 -16.54
CA ILE A 11 -4.19 4.01 -16.79
C ILE A 11 -3.88 3.21 -16.38
N GLN A 12 -4.08 1.89 -16.23
CA GLN A 12 -3.37 1.40 -15.73
C GLN A 12 -2.11 1.39 -15.61
N GLY A 13 -1.28 0.50 -14.74
CA GLY A 13 -0.01 1.06 -14.60
C GLY A 13 0.08 2.35 -15.30
N LYS A 14 -0.59 3.29 -14.78
CA LYS A 14 -0.65 4.56 -15.46
C LYS A 14 0.74 5.11 -15.64
N GLN A 15 1.04 5.52 -16.84
CA GLN A 15 2.30 6.15 -17.14
C GLN A 15 2.05 7.58 -17.52
N TYR A 16 2.98 8.43 -17.13
CA TYR A 16 2.96 9.83 -17.50
C TYR A 16 4.18 10.10 -18.35
N PHE A 17 4.06 11.04 -19.28
CA PHE A 17 5.17 11.43 -20.12
C PHE A 17 5.53 12.87 -19.80
N ASN A 18 6.81 13.13 -19.59
CA ASN A 18 7.27 14.50 -19.42
C ASN A 18 7.35 15.17 -20.80
N GLN A 19 7.72 16.44 -20.81
CA GLN A 19 7.77 17.18 -22.06
C GLN A 19 8.81 16.66 -23.05
N ASN A 20 9.72 15.81 -22.62
CA ASN A 20 10.71 15.17 -23.49
C ASN A 20 10.26 13.81 -23.99
N GLY A 21 9.06 13.38 -23.59
CA GLY A 21 8.54 12.09 -24.01
C GLY A 21 8.99 10.90 -23.19
N ASP A 22 9.71 11.11 -22.11
CA ASP A 22 10.14 10.01 -21.25
C ASP A 22 8.98 9.49 -20.41
N ASN A 23 8.94 8.19 -20.19
CA ASN A 23 7.95 7.59 -19.33
C ASN A 23 8.18 8.00 -17.89
N VAL A 24 7.10 8.43 -17.24
CA VAL A 24 7.09 8.72 -15.82
C VAL A 24 6.12 7.75 -15.17
N LYS A 25 6.64 6.78 -14.45
CA LYS A 25 5.80 5.81 -13.78
C LYS A 25 5.44 6.31 -12.39
N LYS A 26 4.26 5.97 -11.94
CA LYS A 26 3.88 6.26 -10.57
C LYS A 26 4.72 5.44 -9.61
N GLY A 27 5.12 6.04 -8.50
CA GLY A 27 5.78 5.34 -7.43
C GLY A 27 4.77 4.81 -6.42
N PHE A 28 5.08 4.96 -5.14
CA PHE A 28 4.22 4.49 -4.07
C PHE A 28 3.74 5.65 -3.22
N LEU A 29 2.50 5.56 -2.76
CA LEU A 29 2.01 6.42 -1.70
C LEU A 29 2.72 6.03 -0.40
N ARG A 30 3.00 7.00 0.46
CA ARG A 30 3.65 6.71 1.74
C ARG A 30 2.73 5.92 2.66
N ALA A 31 1.45 6.18 2.62
CA ALA A 31 0.45 5.49 3.42
C ALA A 31 -0.78 5.17 2.58
N PRO A 32 -1.47 4.06 2.88
CA PRO A 32 -2.60 3.61 2.06
C PRO A 32 -3.95 4.21 2.43
N LEU A 33 -3.99 5.14 3.38
CA LEU A 33 -5.26 5.71 3.85
C LEU A 33 -5.01 6.99 4.62
N ASP A 34 -6.09 7.73 4.86
CA ASP A 34 -6.08 8.81 5.84
C ASP A 34 -6.25 8.20 7.22
N PHE A 35 -5.33 8.47 8.11
CA PHE A 35 -5.33 7.87 9.43
C PHE A 35 -5.15 8.93 10.51
N THR A 36 -5.60 8.62 11.75
CA THR A 36 -5.48 9.55 12.86
C THR A 36 -4.09 9.48 13.48
N ARG A 37 -3.52 8.29 13.58
CA ARG A 37 -2.18 8.10 14.14
C ARG A 37 -1.67 6.70 13.77
N ILE A 38 -0.38 6.51 13.93
CA ILE A 38 0.19 5.16 13.85
C ILE A 38 0.09 4.57 15.25
N SER A 39 -0.67 3.49 15.38
CA SER A 39 -0.89 2.86 16.67
C SER A 39 0.18 1.85 17.04
N ASP A 40 0.85 1.28 16.06
CA ASP A 40 1.94 0.34 16.29
C ASP A 40 2.88 0.37 15.07
N HIS A 41 4.16 0.55 15.34
CA HIS A 41 5.17 0.68 14.29
C HIS A 41 5.74 -0.67 13.89
N PHE A 42 6.29 -0.73 12.68
CA PHE A 42 7.07 -1.85 12.24
C PHE A 42 8.22 -2.08 13.23
N ASN A 43 8.35 -3.30 13.69
CA ASN A 43 9.41 -3.66 14.64
C ASN A 43 9.76 -5.14 14.48
N PRO A 44 10.85 -5.47 13.80
CA PRO A 44 11.21 -6.87 13.56
C PRO A 44 11.67 -7.59 14.82
N ASN A 45 11.95 -6.86 15.89
CA ASN A 45 12.46 -7.44 17.13
C ASN A 45 11.58 -7.12 18.33
N ARG A 46 10.29 -6.89 18.12
CA ARG A 46 9.39 -6.54 19.21
C ARG A 46 9.31 -7.67 20.24
N LYS A 47 9.61 -7.34 21.50
CA LYS A 47 9.56 -8.29 22.59
C LYS A 47 8.13 -8.38 23.12
N HIS A 48 7.63 -9.60 23.22
CA HIS A 48 6.29 -9.82 23.79
C HIS A 48 6.35 -9.62 25.29
N PRO A 49 5.54 -8.72 25.88
CA PRO A 49 5.67 -8.38 27.30
C PRO A 49 5.35 -9.51 28.25
N ILE A 50 4.47 -10.43 27.86
CA ILE A 50 4.05 -11.52 28.74
C ILE A 50 4.91 -12.76 28.51
N LEU A 51 5.10 -13.14 27.25
CA LEU A 51 5.79 -14.37 26.89
C LEU A 51 7.31 -14.25 26.91
N HIS A 52 7.83 -13.03 27.01
CA HIS A 52 9.27 -12.75 26.96
C HIS A 52 9.94 -13.30 25.71
N THR A 53 9.17 -13.46 24.64
CA THR A 53 9.69 -13.91 23.36
C THR A 53 9.70 -12.75 22.38
N ILE A 54 10.55 -12.84 21.36
CA ILE A 54 10.58 -11.84 20.30
C ILE A 54 9.47 -12.21 19.32
N ARG A 55 8.56 -11.28 19.11
CA ARG A 55 7.47 -11.46 18.17
C ARG A 55 7.44 -10.25 17.23
N ALA A 56 7.95 -10.44 16.03
CA ALA A 56 8.09 -9.36 15.07
C ALA A 56 6.74 -8.75 14.71
N HIS A 57 6.70 -7.43 14.60
CA HIS A 57 5.60 -6.70 13.99
C HIS A 57 6.03 -6.34 12.57
N LYS A 58 5.49 -7.05 11.60
CA LYS A 58 5.99 -7.03 10.22
C LYS A 58 5.42 -5.90 9.38
N GLY A 59 4.61 -5.06 9.96
CA GLY A 59 3.99 -3.93 9.26
C GLY A 59 3.76 -2.77 10.20
N THR A 60 2.96 -1.84 9.74
CA THR A 60 2.56 -0.66 10.51
C THR A 60 1.06 -0.70 10.70
N ASP A 61 0.60 -0.41 11.91
CA ASP A 61 -0.83 -0.32 12.21
C ASP A 61 -1.24 1.15 12.21
N TYR A 62 -2.18 1.47 11.33
CA TYR A 62 -2.72 2.81 11.19
C TYR A 62 -4.10 2.86 11.82
N ALA A 63 -4.27 3.66 12.87
CA ALA A 63 -5.57 3.83 13.52
C ALA A 63 -6.47 4.70 12.64
N ALA A 64 -7.66 4.20 12.36
CA ALA A 64 -8.64 4.89 11.55
C ALA A 64 -10.03 4.34 11.87
N ALA A 65 -11.05 5.14 11.63
CA ALA A 65 -12.43 4.70 11.88
C ALA A 65 -12.81 3.57 10.92
N THR A 66 -13.68 2.68 11.40
CA THR A 66 -14.26 1.64 10.56
C THR A 66 -14.92 2.27 9.34
N GLY A 67 -14.64 1.69 8.17
CA GLY A 67 -15.18 2.20 6.93
C GLY A 67 -14.30 3.20 6.19
N THR A 68 -13.20 3.62 6.79
CA THR A 68 -12.25 4.51 6.11
C THR A 68 -11.72 3.82 4.85
N PRO A 69 -11.76 4.50 3.69
CA PRO A 69 -11.27 3.90 2.45
C PRO A 69 -9.78 3.59 2.50
N ILE A 70 -9.42 2.44 1.98
CA ILE A 70 -8.04 2.00 1.84
C ILE A 70 -7.69 2.04 0.36
N GLN A 71 -6.54 2.64 0.04
CA GLN A 71 -6.09 2.79 -1.34
C GLN A 71 -4.88 1.91 -1.60
N ALA A 72 -4.81 1.36 -2.81
CA ALA A 72 -3.59 0.70 -3.27
C ALA A 72 -2.46 1.73 -3.26
N THR A 73 -1.34 1.38 -2.64
CA THR A 73 -0.24 2.34 -2.57
C THR A 73 0.58 2.43 -3.84
N GLY A 74 0.46 1.46 -4.71
CA GLY A 74 1.12 1.47 -6.01
C GLY A 74 0.34 0.68 -7.04
N ASP A 75 0.68 0.89 -8.31
CA ASP A 75 0.10 0.11 -9.39
C ASP A 75 0.50 -1.35 -9.24
N GLY A 76 -0.41 -2.25 -9.49
CA GLY A 76 -0.10 -3.67 -9.39
C GLY A 76 -1.28 -4.57 -9.72
N VAL A 77 -1.10 -5.83 -9.37
CA VAL A 77 -2.11 -6.87 -9.60
C VAL A 77 -2.43 -7.54 -8.27
N ILE A 78 -3.70 -7.70 -7.98
CA ILE A 78 -4.13 -8.37 -6.76
C ILE A 78 -3.82 -9.86 -6.91
N THR A 79 -3.01 -10.39 -5.99
CA THR A 79 -2.65 -11.80 -5.97
C THR A 79 -3.44 -12.59 -4.95
N PHE A 80 -4.06 -11.89 -4.00
CA PHE A 80 -4.95 -12.53 -3.02
C PHE A 80 -5.96 -11.51 -2.53
N ALA A 81 -7.21 -11.93 -2.42
CA ALA A 81 -8.28 -11.16 -1.76
C ALA A 81 -9.22 -12.18 -1.13
N GLY A 82 -9.21 -12.25 0.20
CA GLY A 82 -9.98 -13.24 0.91
C GLY A 82 -9.71 -13.19 2.40
N ILE A 83 -10.02 -14.28 3.10
CA ILE A 83 -9.89 -14.38 4.54
C ILE A 83 -8.70 -15.24 4.90
N LYS A 84 -7.86 -14.76 5.82
CA LYS A 84 -6.76 -15.52 6.38
C LYS A 84 -6.74 -15.42 7.89
N ASN A 85 -6.15 -16.43 8.53
CA ASN A 85 -5.98 -16.42 9.98
C ASN A 85 -5.10 -15.24 10.38
N GLY A 86 -5.52 -14.55 11.41
CA GLY A 86 -4.79 -13.39 11.92
C GLY A 86 -5.08 -12.12 11.16
N CYS A 87 -4.89 -12.12 9.86
CA CYS A 87 -5.09 -10.95 9.01
C CYS A 87 -6.57 -10.60 8.81
N GLY A 88 -7.46 -11.58 8.89
CA GLY A 88 -8.87 -11.37 8.60
C GLY A 88 -9.08 -11.18 7.11
N ASN A 89 -9.88 -10.20 6.75
CA ASN A 89 -10.02 -9.85 5.33
C ASN A 89 -8.73 -9.22 4.84
N GLU A 90 -8.10 -9.89 3.89
CA GLU A 90 -6.76 -9.54 3.43
C GLU A 90 -6.74 -9.25 1.93
N ILE A 91 -5.97 -8.25 1.54
CA ILE A 91 -5.60 -8.03 0.14
C ILE A 91 -4.08 -8.05 0.05
N LEU A 92 -3.57 -8.77 -0.94
CA LEU A 92 -2.14 -8.78 -1.27
C LEU A 92 -1.99 -8.31 -2.72
N ILE A 93 -1.14 -7.32 -2.91
CA ILE A 93 -0.87 -6.75 -4.24
C ILE A 93 0.58 -6.98 -4.59
N ARG A 94 0.81 -7.45 -5.82
CA ARG A 94 2.14 -7.56 -6.38
C ARG A 94 2.37 -6.39 -7.33
N HIS A 95 3.45 -5.69 -7.09
CA HIS A 95 3.87 -4.54 -7.90
C HIS A 95 5.06 -4.91 -8.79
N ALA A 96 5.46 -3.98 -9.64
CA ALA A 96 6.66 -4.16 -10.44
C ALA A 96 7.90 -4.25 -9.54
N ASN A 97 8.98 -4.82 -10.09
CA ASN A 97 10.29 -4.87 -9.42
C ASN A 97 10.28 -5.60 -8.09
N ASN A 98 9.43 -6.62 -7.97
CA ASN A 98 9.39 -7.48 -6.78
C ASN A 98 8.87 -6.82 -5.52
N TYR A 99 8.17 -5.70 -5.62
CA TYR A 99 7.52 -5.10 -4.46
C TYR A 99 6.17 -5.76 -4.24
N GLN A 100 5.77 -5.87 -2.97
CA GLN A 100 4.45 -6.34 -2.59
C GLN A 100 3.92 -5.53 -1.43
N THR A 101 2.61 -5.37 -1.35
CA THR A 101 1.95 -4.73 -0.22
C THR A 101 0.79 -5.59 0.26
N ARG A 102 0.60 -5.64 1.58
CA ARG A 102 -0.47 -6.42 2.21
C ARG A 102 -1.30 -5.53 3.10
N TYR A 103 -2.62 -5.73 3.04
CA TYR A 103 -3.60 -4.92 3.75
C TYR A 103 -4.49 -5.87 4.55
N CYS A 104 -4.53 -5.70 5.87
CA CYS A 104 -5.22 -6.63 6.77
C CYS A 104 -6.32 -5.97 7.59
N HIS A 105 -7.20 -6.80 8.12
CA HIS A 105 -8.29 -6.42 9.04
C HIS A 105 -9.37 -5.60 8.37
N LEU A 106 -9.54 -5.75 7.05
CA LEU A 106 -10.54 -4.99 6.32
C LEU A 106 -11.94 -5.38 6.76
N GLN A 107 -12.83 -4.39 6.78
CA GLN A 107 -14.25 -4.65 6.99
C GLN A 107 -14.83 -5.35 5.78
N ARG A 108 -14.49 -4.88 4.59
CA ARG A 108 -14.95 -5.44 3.32
C ARG A 108 -14.06 -4.98 2.19
N PHE A 109 -14.16 -5.67 1.07
CA PHE A 109 -13.46 -5.30 -0.15
C PHE A 109 -14.31 -4.31 -0.94
N HIS A 110 -13.64 -3.43 -1.69
CA HIS A 110 -14.34 -2.58 -2.63
C HIS A 110 -14.89 -3.46 -3.76
N LYS A 111 -16.00 -3.00 -4.36
CA LYS A 111 -16.65 -3.73 -5.44
C LYS A 111 -15.67 -4.05 -6.56
N GLY A 112 -15.66 -5.30 -6.99
CA GLY A 112 -14.81 -5.75 -8.10
C GLY A 112 -13.40 -6.19 -7.68
N ILE A 113 -13.05 -6.02 -6.42
CA ILE A 113 -11.72 -6.42 -5.93
C ILE A 113 -11.67 -7.93 -5.78
N LYS A 114 -10.75 -8.55 -6.53
CA LYS A 114 -10.56 -10.00 -6.52
C LYS A 114 -9.19 -10.32 -7.11
N LYS A 115 -8.72 -11.54 -6.88
CA LYS A 115 -7.47 -12.03 -7.43
C LYS A 115 -7.45 -11.82 -8.94
N GLY A 116 -6.36 -11.29 -9.45
CA GLY A 116 -6.15 -11.05 -10.87
C GLY A 116 -6.51 -9.65 -11.32
N LYS A 117 -7.21 -8.87 -10.48
CA LYS A 117 -7.56 -7.51 -10.87
C LYS A 117 -6.34 -6.61 -10.84
N LYS A 118 -6.19 -5.80 -11.89
CA LYS A 118 -5.19 -4.74 -11.94
C LYS A 118 -5.73 -3.53 -11.20
N VAL A 119 -4.89 -2.94 -10.37
CA VAL A 119 -5.23 -1.74 -9.61
C VAL A 119 -4.19 -0.66 -9.86
N SER A 120 -4.62 0.58 -9.75
CA SER A 120 -3.75 1.75 -9.89
C SER A 120 -3.46 2.36 -8.53
N GLN A 121 -2.33 3.04 -8.43
CA GLN A 121 -2.01 3.83 -7.24
C GLN A 121 -3.18 4.76 -6.91
N GLY A 122 -3.60 4.73 -5.65
CA GLY A 122 -4.70 5.59 -5.20
C GLY A 122 -6.09 5.00 -5.40
N GLU A 123 -6.21 3.86 -6.07
CA GLU A 123 -7.50 3.22 -6.25
C GLU A 123 -7.99 2.63 -4.93
N VAL A 124 -9.26 2.85 -4.59
CA VAL A 124 -9.85 2.29 -3.38
C VAL A 124 -10.01 0.79 -3.56
N ILE A 125 -9.48 0.03 -2.62
CA ILE A 125 -9.50 -1.42 -2.67
C ILE A 125 -10.35 -2.05 -1.55
N GLY A 126 -10.58 -1.32 -0.48
CA GLY A 126 -11.36 -1.83 0.65
C GLY A 126 -11.53 -0.78 1.72
N TYR A 127 -12.00 -1.22 2.87
CA TYR A 127 -12.39 -0.31 3.96
C TYR A 127 -11.89 -0.86 5.30
N VAL A 128 -11.45 0.06 6.16
CA VAL A 128 -10.92 -0.30 7.47
C VAL A 128 -11.97 -1.04 8.30
N GLY A 129 -11.52 -2.06 8.98
CA GLY A 129 -12.34 -2.82 9.92
C GLY A 129 -11.50 -3.32 11.08
N SER A 130 -11.95 -4.42 11.67
CA SER A 130 -11.25 -5.07 12.77
C SER A 130 -11.38 -6.59 12.68
N THR A 131 -11.44 -7.11 11.46
CA THR A 131 -11.54 -8.55 11.22
C THR A 131 -10.21 -9.25 11.55
N GLY A 132 -10.26 -10.53 11.85
CA GLY A 132 -9.09 -11.29 12.24
C GLY A 132 -8.65 -10.95 13.66
N LEU A 133 -7.36 -11.00 13.91
CA LEU A 133 -6.80 -10.72 15.24
C LEU A 133 -6.57 -9.23 15.44
N ALA A 134 -7.65 -8.50 15.56
CA ALA A 134 -7.60 -7.05 15.79
C ALA A 134 -8.46 -6.71 16.99
N THR A 135 -7.95 -5.83 17.86
CA THR A 135 -8.68 -5.42 19.07
C THR A 135 -9.54 -4.18 18.82
N GLY A 136 -9.35 -3.52 17.71
CA GLY A 136 -10.14 -2.35 17.36
C GLY A 136 -9.88 -1.95 15.93
N PRO A 137 -10.59 -0.94 15.41
CA PRO A 137 -10.46 -0.56 14.00
C PRO A 137 -9.07 -0.02 13.69
N HIS A 138 -8.39 -0.67 12.76
CA HIS A 138 -7.12 -0.20 12.25
C HIS A 138 -6.78 -0.94 10.98
N LEU A 139 -5.85 -0.38 10.21
CA LEU A 139 -5.28 -1.08 9.06
C LEU A 139 -3.88 -1.55 9.44
N HIS A 140 -3.64 -2.84 9.26
CA HIS A 140 -2.29 -3.39 9.31
C HIS A 140 -1.76 -3.44 7.89
N TYR A 141 -0.69 -2.72 7.63
CA TYR A 141 -0.13 -2.56 6.30
C TYR A 141 1.31 -3.04 6.27
N GLU A 142 1.62 -3.94 5.32
CA GLU A 142 2.97 -4.47 5.15
C GLU A 142 3.52 -4.06 3.80
N PHE A 143 4.79 -3.71 3.78
CA PHE A 143 5.55 -3.38 2.58
C PHE A 143 6.72 -4.34 2.47
N MET A 144 6.79 -5.07 1.36
CA MET A 144 7.83 -6.08 1.15
C MET A 144 8.62 -5.79 -0.11
N ILE A 145 9.94 -5.94 0.01
CA ILE A 145 10.86 -5.89 -1.14
C ILE A 145 11.36 -7.32 -1.33
N GLY A 146 10.97 -7.95 -2.44
CA GLY A 146 11.12 -9.38 -2.55
C GLY A 146 10.26 -10.04 -1.50
N ASN A 147 10.85 -10.92 -0.71
CA ASN A 147 10.14 -11.56 0.40
C ASN A 147 10.49 -10.93 1.74
N LYS A 148 11.16 -9.78 1.74
CA LYS A 148 11.62 -9.16 2.96
C LYS A 148 10.68 -8.04 3.39
N HIS A 149 10.13 -8.16 4.58
CA HIS A 149 9.33 -7.11 5.19
C HIS A 149 10.20 -5.91 5.54
N THR A 150 9.70 -4.73 5.24
CA THR A 150 10.43 -3.48 5.42
C THR A 150 9.50 -2.47 6.09
N ASP A 151 10.08 -1.54 6.83
CA ASP A 151 9.32 -0.49 7.50
C ASP A 151 8.67 0.43 6.46
N PRO A 152 7.33 0.41 6.30
CA PRO A 152 6.69 1.22 5.28
C PRO A 152 6.76 2.71 5.55
N VAL A 153 6.97 3.10 6.79
CA VAL A 153 7.06 4.51 7.16
C VAL A 153 8.43 5.09 6.80
N LYS A 154 9.47 4.29 6.93
CA LYS A 154 10.85 4.77 6.76
C LYS A 154 11.51 4.34 5.47
N VAL A 155 10.98 3.33 4.79
CA VAL A 155 11.61 2.81 3.59
C VAL A 155 11.76 3.91 2.54
N LYS A 156 12.88 3.88 1.83
CA LYS A 156 13.07 4.77 0.69
C LYS A 156 12.25 4.23 -0.46
N LEU A 157 11.20 4.93 -0.82
CA LEU A 157 10.33 4.50 -1.90
C LEU A 157 11.00 4.70 -3.24
N PRO A 158 10.73 3.81 -4.21
CA PRO A 158 11.35 3.92 -5.52
C PRO A 158 10.92 5.21 -6.22
N VAL A 159 11.85 5.73 -7.01
CA VAL A 159 11.56 6.88 -7.88
C VAL A 159 10.59 6.40 -8.95
N SER A 160 9.54 7.16 -9.18
CA SER A 160 8.45 6.73 -10.03
C SER A 160 8.67 6.97 -11.52
N TYR A 161 9.82 7.48 -11.94
CA TYR A 161 10.09 7.77 -13.33
C TYR A 161 11.57 7.62 -13.64
N THR A 162 11.85 7.39 -14.91
CA THR A 162 13.21 7.21 -15.36
C THR A 162 13.92 8.52 -15.63
N HIS A 163 13.15 9.58 -15.86
CA HIS A 163 13.69 10.90 -16.11
C HIS A 163 12.83 11.94 -15.42
N LEU A 164 13.43 12.71 -14.54
CA LEU A 164 12.71 13.74 -13.82
C LEU A 164 12.72 15.02 -14.63
N ARG A 165 11.53 15.47 -15.00
CA ARG A 165 11.47 16.77 -15.61
C ARG A 165 11.54 17.84 -14.54
N ALA A 166 12.05 18.91 -14.93
CA ALA A 166 12.10 20.04 -14.05
C ALA A 166 10.76 20.70 -13.94
N HIS A 167 9.99 20.58 -13.26
CA HIS A 167 8.76 21.25 -13.06
C HIS A 167 7.66 20.47 -12.43
N GLU A 168 7.49 20.07 -12.50
CA GLU A 168 6.66 19.49 -12.28
C GLU A 168 6.31 19.32 -11.47
N THR A 169 6.63 19.16 -11.11
CA THR A 169 6.42 18.84 -10.62
C THR A 169 6.38 18.73 -9.91
N VAL A 170 6.38 18.54 -9.66
CA VAL A 170 6.38 18.15 -9.39
C VAL A 170 6.60 18.23 -8.68
N SER A 171 6.58 18.09 -8.24
CA SER A 171 6.93 17.86 -7.91
C SER A 171 7.46 17.94 -7.55
N ASP A 172 7.62 17.83 -7.35
CA ASP A 172 8.26 17.64 -7.58
C ASP A 172 8.66 17.78 -7.37
#